data_1cf7b98c71b8e45ff2fdbf26ce443b2e
#
_entry.id   1cf7b98c71b8e45ff2fdbf26ce443b2e
#
_cell.length_a   1.000
_cell.length_b   1.000
_cell.length_c   1.000
_cell.angle_alpha   90.00
_cell.angle_beta   90.00
_cell.angle_gamma   90.00
#
_symmetry.space_group_name_H-M   'P 1'
#
loop_
_entity.id
_entity.type
_entity.pdbx_description
1 polymer ?
#
loop_
_entity_poly.entity_id
_entity_poly.type
_entity_poly.pdbx_seq_one_letter_code
_entity_poly.pdbx_strand_id
1 'polypeptide(L)'
;YDRLSKAGLFKIMLAPRLGGLGMTLPTHVEAVMETARGCGSTAWLHSLIGNQNYLVGWYSPLAQEEVKATDEALFTCLVMGATITADRADGGVRLTGSWPYVSGVDNANWLMLSAHDPDDPKRNLTCLVPKGSVSLKDDWFCLGMKGTGSKTVSLDDEFVPEHRILCFREAERNGIPGSLVNDGLLYRTSPNSTVFTFVVAAPAVGLAECAIEAYRERLKNRTNARMPSVQSEWASSQQLLGRARVKCD
;
A
#
# COMPACT_ATOMS: atom_id res chain seq x y z
N TYR A 1 -3.12 11.81 -8.27
CA TYR A 1 -1.85 11.11 -8.21
C TYR A 1 -0.66 12.08 -8.27
N ASP A 2 -0.49 12.84 -9.34
CA ASP A 2 0.67 13.70 -9.61
C ASP A 2 1.00 14.70 -8.48
N ARG A 3 -0.03 15.28 -7.85
CA ARG A 3 0.19 16.20 -6.71
C ARG A 3 0.83 15.50 -5.51
N LEU A 4 0.40 14.28 -5.18
CA LEU A 4 0.96 13.49 -4.08
C LEU A 4 2.37 13.04 -4.41
N SER A 5 2.61 12.60 -5.64
CA SER A 5 3.94 12.19 -6.12
C SER A 5 4.93 13.37 -6.02
N LYS A 6 4.59 14.53 -6.58
CA LYS A 6 5.41 15.76 -6.53
C LYS A 6 5.67 16.23 -5.08
N ALA A 7 4.73 16.03 -4.18
CA ALA A 7 4.87 16.34 -2.75
C ALA A 7 5.70 15.29 -1.97
N GLY A 8 6.14 14.19 -2.61
CA GLY A 8 6.93 13.14 -1.98
C GLY A 8 6.12 12.21 -1.05
N LEU A 9 4.79 12.30 -1.06
CA LEU A 9 3.94 11.58 -0.10
C LEU A 9 3.98 10.06 -0.27
N PHE A 10 4.26 9.56 -1.46
CA PHE A 10 4.50 8.12 -1.67
C PHE A 10 5.86 7.62 -1.17
N LYS A 11 6.74 8.52 -0.73
CA LYS A 11 8.11 8.22 -0.31
C LYS A 11 8.36 8.49 1.18
N ILE A 12 7.31 8.66 1.99
CA ILE A 12 7.41 8.99 3.42
C ILE A 12 8.29 7.98 4.17
N MET A 13 8.02 6.68 4.02
CA MET A 13 8.75 5.62 4.71
C MET A 13 9.93 5.06 3.92
N LEU A 14 10.07 5.40 2.64
CA LEU A 14 11.17 4.93 1.79
C LEU A 14 12.52 5.39 2.36
N ALA A 15 13.52 4.51 2.29
CA ALA A 15 14.86 4.83 2.76
C ALA A 15 15.47 6.05 2.06
N PRO A 16 16.16 6.94 2.79
CA PRO A 16 16.78 8.16 2.20
C PRO A 16 17.74 7.88 1.05
N ARG A 17 18.51 6.80 1.12
CA ARG A 17 19.43 6.40 0.05
C ARG A 17 18.71 6.07 -1.27
N LEU A 18 17.42 5.75 -1.20
CA LEU A 18 16.55 5.49 -2.35
C LEU A 18 15.71 6.72 -2.75
N GLY A 19 16.04 7.89 -2.22
CA GLY A 19 15.33 9.14 -2.49
C GLY A 19 14.04 9.30 -1.67
N GLY A 20 13.89 8.58 -0.58
CA GLY A 20 12.78 8.67 0.37
C GLY A 20 13.01 9.67 1.50
N LEU A 21 11.98 9.89 2.31
CA LEU A 21 12.04 10.79 3.47
C LEU A 21 12.51 10.07 4.75
N GLY A 22 12.49 8.74 4.78
CA GLY A 22 12.92 7.94 5.94
C GLY A 22 12.12 8.21 7.22
N MET A 23 10.87 8.65 7.08
CA MET A 23 10.01 8.99 8.21
C MET A 23 9.34 7.75 8.80
N THR A 24 8.62 7.94 9.90
CA THR A 24 8.05 6.85 10.68
C THR A 24 6.71 6.35 10.13
N LEU A 25 6.29 5.15 10.57
CA LEU A 25 4.96 4.60 10.25
C LEU A 25 3.81 5.52 10.74
N PRO A 26 3.80 6.06 11.97
CA PRO A 26 2.77 7.03 12.39
C PRO A 26 2.63 8.20 11.43
N THR A 27 3.74 8.81 11.00
CA THR A 27 3.70 9.92 10.03
C THR A 27 3.03 9.52 8.71
N HIS A 28 3.31 8.31 8.21
CA HIS A 28 2.67 7.80 7.00
C HIS A 28 1.17 7.57 7.22
N VAL A 29 0.79 6.95 8.32
CA VAL A 29 -0.62 6.69 8.68
C VAL A 29 -1.41 7.99 8.79
N GLU A 30 -0.91 8.99 9.50
CA GLU A 30 -1.53 10.32 9.61
C GLU A 30 -1.70 11.01 8.25
N ALA A 31 -0.67 10.97 7.41
CA ALA A 31 -0.75 11.53 6.06
C ALA A 31 -1.77 10.82 5.16
N VAL A 32 -1.91 9.50 5.30
CA VAL A 32 -2.94 8.71 4.61
C VAL A 32 -4.34 9.05 5.11
N MET A 33 -4.54 9.17 6.43
CA MET A 33 -5.82 9.56 7.03
C MET A 33 -6.25 10.95 6.52
N GLU A 34 -5.32 11.92 6.46
CA GLU A 34 -5.61 13.24 5.92
C GLU A 34 -5.93 13.19 4.42
N THR A 35 -5.23 12.37 3.64
CA THR A 35 -5.55 12.14 2.22
C THR A 35 -6.96 11.56 2.05
N ALA A 36 -7.39 10.70 2.96
CA ALA A 36 -8.72 10.07 2.94
C ALA A 36 -9.86 11.07 3.11
N ARG A 37 -9.63 12.18 3.80
CA ARG A 37 -10.61 13.28 3.92
C ARG A 37 -10.98 13.90 2.57
N GLY A 38 -10.05 13.87 1.62
CA GLY A 38 -10.29 14.35 0.26
C GLY A 38 -10.81 13.29 -0.70
N CYS A 39 -10.24 12.08 -0.66
CA CYS A 39 -10.62 10.98 -1.56
C CYS A 39 -10.13 9.62 -1.06
N GLY A 40 -11.06 8.70 -0.79
CA GLY A 40 -10.75 7.35 -0.32
C GLY A 40 -9.94 6.51 -1.31
N SER A 41 -10.21 6.61 -2.62
CA SER A 41 -9.40 5.91 -3.63
C SER A 41 -7.96 6.40 -3.67
N THR A 42 -7.77 7.72 -3.56
CA THR A 42 -6.43 8.33 -3.50
C THR A 42 -5.70 7.94 -2.22
N ALA A 43 -6.40 7.91 -1.08
CA ALA A 43 -5.83 7.46 0.19
C ALA A 43 -5.42 5.98 0.14
N TRP A 44 -6.21 5.13 -0.50
CA TRP A 44 -5.86 3.73 -0.73
C TRP A 44 -4.56 3.59 -1.51
N LEU A 45 -4.41 4.34 -2.60
CA LEU A 45 -3.16 4.35 -3.37
C LEU A 45 -1.98 4.92 -2.57
N HIS A 46 -2.20 6.01 -1.83
CA HIS A 46 -1.19 6.59 -0.95
C HIS A 46 -0.70 5.57 0.08
N SER A 47 -1.63 4.90 0.73
CA SER A 47 -1.39 3.87 1.71
C SER A 47 -0.54 2.71 1.15
N LEU A 48 -1.01 2.08 0.06
CA LEU A 48 -0.34 0.91 -0.51
C LEU A 48 1.01 1.26 -1.14
N ILE A 49 1.07 2.27 -2.00
CA ILE A 49 2.31 2.65 -2.69
C ILE A 49 3.38 3.07 -1.67
N GLY A 50 2.99 3.83 -0.62
CA GLY A 50 3.93 4.20 0.43
C GLY A 50 4.50 3.01 1.19
N ASN A 51 3.67 2.00 1.50
CA ASN A 51 4.12 0.75 2.09
C ASN A 51 5.05 -0.04 1.16
N GLN A 52 4.69 -0.15 -0.10
CA GLN A 52 5.46 -0.93 -1.07
C GLN A 52 6.81 -0.27 -1.38
N ASN A 53 6.85 1.05 -1.46
CA ASN A 53 8.10 1.79 -1.57
C ASN A 53 9.02 1.53 -0.35
N TYR A 54 8.46 1.51 0.86
CA TYR A 54 9.21 1.10 2.05
C TYR A 54 9.77 -0.33 1.91
N LEU A 55 8.97 -1.28 1.42
CA LEU A 55 9.36 -2.67 1.27
C LEU A 55 10.49 -2.91 0.26
N VAL A 56 10.74 -2.00 -0.68
CA VAL A 56 11.94 -2.08 -1.54
C VAL A 56 13.21 -2.08 -0.72
N GLY A 57 13.25 -1.32 0.35
CA GLY A 57 14.39 -1.29 1.26
C GLY A 57 14.66 -2.61 1.99
N TRP A 58 13.78 -3.62 1.86
CA TRP A 58 13.98 -4.97 2.40
C TRP A 58 14.77 -5.88 1.46
N TYR A 59 14.72 -5.62 0.14
CA TYR A 59 15.42 -6.43 -0.86
C TYR A 59 16.95 -6.29 -0.74
N SER A 60 17.65 -7.13 -1.47
CA SER A 60 19.10 -7.09 -1.53
C SER A 60 19.62 -5.71 -1.97
N PRO A 61 20.83 -5.30 -1.56
CA PRO A 61 21.43 -4.05 -2.02
C PRO A 61 21.47 -3.92 -3.55
N LEU A 62 21.70 -5.03 -4.27
CA LEU A 62 21.75 -5.05 -5.73
C LEU A 62 20.38 -4.72 -6.35
N ALA A 63 19.30 -5.35 -5.87
CA ALA A 63 17.94 -5.02 -6.33
C ALA A 63 17.59 -3.56 -6.06
N GLN A 64 18.00 -3.02 -4.92
CA GLN A 64 17.77 -1.62 -4.58
C GLN A 64 18.49 -0.65 -5.54
N GLU A 65 19.71 -0.96 -5.98
CA GLU A 65 20.44 -0.14 -6.94
C GLU A 65 19.78 -0.17 -8.33
N GLU A 66 19.28 -1.32 -8.77
CA GLU A 66 18.53 -1.42 -10.03
C GLU A 66 17.26 -0.58 -10.02
N VAL A 67 16.53 -0.62 -8.90
CA VAL A 67 15.34 0.20 -8.71
C VAL A 67 15.68 1.69 -8.70
N LYS A 68 16.75 2.07 -8.00
CA LYS A 68 17.22 3.46 -7.91
C LYS A 68 17.63 4.03 -9.26
N ALA A 69 18.14 3.17 -10.16
CA ALA A 69 18.51 3.58 -11.52
C ALA A 69 17.28 3.95 -12.38
N THR A 70 16.07 3.63 -11.92
CA THR A 70 14.82 4.01 -12.58
C THR A 70 14.29 5.29 -11.96
N ASP A 71 14.18 6.37 -12.75
CA ASP A 71 13.62 7.64 -12.28
C ASP A 71 12.20 7.46 -11.75
N GLU A 72 11.92 8.05 -10.57
CA GLU A 72 10.61 8.06 -9.92
C GLU A 72 10.00 6.65 -9.71
N ALA A 73 10.81 5.66 -9.38
CA ALA A 73 10.33 4.31 -9.10
C ALA A 73 9.18 4.33 -8.07
N LEU A 74 8.02 3.85 -8.50
CA LEU A 74 6.85 3.64 -7.67
C LEU A 74 6.43 2.19 -7.80
N PHE A 75 5.95 1.63 -6.71
CA PHE A 75 5.72 0.21 -6.62
C PHE A 75 4.24 -0.09 -6.38
N THR A 76 3.84 -1.24 -6.83
CA THR A 76 2.55 -1.82 -6.50
C THR A 76 2.72 -3.32 -6.32
N CYS A 77 1.91 -3.94 -5.46
CA CYS A 77 2.03 -5.35 -5.20
C CYS A 77 0.68 -6.02 -4.99
N LEU A 78 0.62 -7.30 -5.26
CA LEU A 78 -0.45 -8.16 -4.81
C LEU A 78 -0.02 -8.82 -3.49
N VAL A 79 -0.67 -8.45 -2.40
CA VAL A 79 -0.30 -8.93 -1.06
C VAL A 79 -0.87 -10.31 -0.74
N MET A 80 -1.92 -10.74 -1.41
CA MET A 80 -2.63 -11.95 -1.04
C MET A 80 -2.90 -12.85 -2.22
N GLY A 81 -2.70 -14.15 -1.98
CA GLY A 81 -3.17 -15.21 -2.86
C GLY A 81 -2.35 -15.39 -4.11
N ALA A 82 -1.05 -15.66 -3.96
CA ALA A 82 -0.32 -16.31 -5.04
C ALA A 82 -1.06 -17.60 -5.38
N THR A 83 -1.75 -17.60 -6.49
CA THR A 83 -2.34 -18.81 -7.08
C THR A 83 -1.38 -19.47 -8.06
N ILE A 84 -0.17 -18.93 -8.15
CA ILE A 84 0.86 -19.26 -9.11
C ILE A 84 2.02 -19.90 -8.37
N THR A 85 2.57 -20.97 -8.92
CA THR A 85 3.87 -21.51 -8.53
C THR A 85 4.91 -21.01 -9.52
N ALA A 86 6.04 -20.52 -9.02
CA ALA A 86 7.16 -20.16 -9.87
C ALA A 86 7.84 -21.41 -10.42
N ASP A 87 8.42 -21.31 -11.60
CA ASP A 87 9.26 -22.38 -12.17
C ASP A 87 10.73 -22.14 -11.81
N ARG A 88 11.45 -23.23 -11.46
CA ARG A 88 12.89 -23.14 -11.15
C ARG A 88 13.68 -22.77 -12.42
N ALA A 89 14.60 -21.83 -12.27
CA ALA A 89 15.56 -21.47 -13.31
C ALA A 89 16.95 -21.29 -12.70
N ASP A 90 17.99 -21.43 -13.51
CA ASP A 90 19.36 -21.16 -13.05
C ASP A 90 19.52 -19.69 -12.67
N GLY A 91 19.95 -19.45 -11.44
CA GLY A 91 20.11 -18.10 -10.87
C GLY A 91 18.82 -17.35 -10.52
N GLY A 92 17.66 -18.02 -10.49
CA GLY A 92 16.39 -17.39 -10.15
C GLY A 92 15.16 -18.25 -10.36
N VAL A 93 14.06 -17.61 -10.74
CA VAL A 93 12.79 -18.27 -11.08
C VAL A 93 12.20 -17.67 -12.35
N ARG A 94 11.28 -18.43 -12.99
CA ARG A 94 10.41 -17.93 -14.05
C ARG A 94 8.98 -17.81 -13.56
N LEU A 95 8.31 -16.76 -14.00
CA LEU A 95 6.93 -16.47 -13.61
C LEU A 95 6.02 -16.48 -14.85
N THR A 96 5.00 -17.31 -14.81
CA THR A 96 3.88 -17.29 -15.74
C THR A 96 2.58 -17.24 -14.97
N GLY A 97 1.73 -16.26 -15.25
CA GLY A 97 0.43 -16.19 -14.58
C GLY A 97 -0.21 -14.82 -14.59
N SER A 98 -1.22 -14.67 -13.73
CA SER A 98 -2.06 -13.48 -13.67
C SER A 98 -2.38 -13.10 -12.24
N TRP A 99 -2.25 -11.81 -11.93
CA TRP A 99 -2.51 -11.22 -10.62
C TRP A 99 -3.60 -10.15 -10.73
N PRO A 100 -4.80 -10.40 -10.22
CA PRO A 100 -5.86 -9.41 -10.19
C PRO A 100 -5.65 -8.38 -9.07
N TYR A 101 -6.39 -7.28 -9.15
CA TYR A 101 -6.46 -6.24 -8.10
C TYR A 101 -5.14 -5.49 -7.84
N VAL A 102 -4.29 -5.32 -8.85
CA VAL A 102 -3.02 -4.59 -8.71
C VAL A 102 -3.27 -3.09 -8.73
N SER A 103 -3.56 -2.53 -7.54
CA SER A 103 -3.95 -1.13 -7.37
C SER A 103 -2.81 -0.18 -7.74
N GLY A 104 -3.13 0.85 -8.55
CA GLY A 104 -2.17 1.90 -8.93
C GLY A 104 -1.16 1.49 -10.00
N VAL A 105 -1.33 0.34 -10.65
CA VAL A 105 -0.40 -0.19 -11.64
C VAL A 105 -0.13 0.75 -12.82
N ASP A 106 -1.10 1.60 -13.19
CA ASP A 106 -0.92 2.55 -14.29
C ASP A 106 0.27 3.50 -14.05
N ASN A 107 0.55 3.82 -12.79
CA ASN A 107 1.59 4.75 -12.39
C ASN A 107 2.83 4.07 -11.76
N ALA A 108 2.84 2.74 -11.67
CA ALA A 108 3.97 2.00 -11.16
C ALA A 108 5.07 1.86 -12.21
N ASN A 109 6.33 1.77 -11.78
CA ASN A 109 7.48 1.44 -12.63
C ASN A 109 7.99 0.02 -12.33
N TRP A 110 7.76 -0.45 -11.12
CA TRP A 110 8.08 -1.78 -10.65
C TRP A 110 6.88 -2.41 -9.96
N LEU A 111 6.81 -3.73 -9.97
CA LEU A 111 5.77 -4.51 -9.32
C LEU A 111 6.40 -5.55 -8.39
N MET A 112 5.75 -5.79 -7.26
CA MET A 112 6.05 -6.89 -6.35
C MET A 112 4.99 -7.96 -6.54
N LEU A 113 5.30 -9.03 -7.21
CA LEU A 113 4.37 -10.11 -7.54
C LEU A 113 4.67 -11.35 -6.72
N SER A 114 3.64 -11.91 -6.08
CA SER A 114 3.77 -13.09 -5.23
C SER A 114 3.66 -14.37 -6.04
N ALA A 115 4.49 -15.36 -5.72
CA ALA A 115 4.41 -16.72 -6.23
C ALA A 115 4.75 -17.73 -5.13
N HIS A 116 4.27 -18.98 -5.26
CA HIS A 116 4.77 -20.06 -4.42
C HIS A 116 6.15 -20.51 -4.90
N ASP A 117 7.01 -20.83 -3.95
CA ASP A 117 8.30 -21.43 -4.26
C ASP A 117 8.09 -22.81 -4.91
N PRO A 118 8.79 -23.13 -6.01
CA PRO A 118 8.68 -24.42 -6.67
C PRO A 118 9.11 -25.61 -5.79
N ASP A 119 9.99 -25.38 -4.83
CA ASP A 119 10.51 -26.44 -3.95
C ASP A 119 9.77 -26.53 -2.60
N ASP A 120 9.12 -25.45 -2.18
CA ASP A 120 8.30 -25.41 -0.96
C ASP A 120 7.03 -24.60 -1.17
N PRO A 121 5.89 -25.21 -1.46
CA PRO A 121 4.61 -24.52 -1.69
C PRO A 121 4.11 -23.68 -0.49
N LYS A 122 4.67 -23.88 0.71
CA LYS A 122 4.36 -23.05 1.89
C LYS A 122 5.19 -21.76 1.96
N ARG A 123 6.24 -21.68 1.15
CA ARG A 123 7.11 -20.53 1.03
C ARG A 123 6.57 -19.60 -0.05
N ASN A 124 6.25 -18.38 0.32
CA ASN A 124 5.81 -17.33 -0.62
C ASN A 124 7.01 -16.47 -1.01
N LEU A 125 7.30 -16.45 -2.28
CA LEU A 125 8.24 -15.52 -2.89
C LEU A 125 7.53 -14.22 -3.24
N THR A 126 8.21 -13.11 -3.08
CA THR A 126 7.78 -11.82 -3.63
C THR A 126 8.84 -11.34 -4.60
N CYS A 127 8.47 -11.35 -5.86
CA CYS A 127 9.35 -11.11 -6.98
C CYS A 127 9.23 -9.66 -7.46
N LEU A 128 10.36 -8.97 -7.56
CA LEU A 128 10.43 -7.59 -8.03
C LEU A 128 10.59 -7.57 -9.55
N VAL A 129 9.56 -7.10 -10.25
CA VAL A 129 9.43 -7.16 -11.71
C VAL A 129 9.26 -5.76 -12.28
N PRO A 130 10.00 -5.37 -13.34
CA PRO A 130 9.78 -4.09 -14.01
C PRO A 130 8.42 -4.07 -14.72
N LYS A 131 7.75 -2.92 -14.73
CA LYS A 131 6.44 -2.78 -15.40
C LYS A 131 6.48 -3.11 -16.88
N GLY A 132 7.61 -2.89 -17.54
CA GLY A 132 7.77 -3.19 -18.96
C GLY A 132 7.59 -4.67 -19.31
N SER A 133 7.76 -5.58 -18.34
CA SER A 133 7.59 -7.02 -18.53
C SER A 133 6.13 -7.49 -18.44
N VAL A 134 5.21 -6.68 -17.88
CA VAL A 134 3.84 -7.13 -17.64
C VAL A 134 2.87 -6.69 -18.72
N SER A 135 1.88 -7.51 -18.99
CA SER A 135 0.67 -7.16 -19.74
C SER A 135 -0.42 -6.70 -18.77
N LEU A 136 -1.14 -5.63 -19.14
CA LEU A 136 -2.22 -5.06 -18.33
C LEU A 136 -3.57 -5.37 -18.98
N LYS A 137 -4.53 -5.83 -18.18
CA LYS A 137 -5.93 -5.97 -18.57
C LYS A 137 -6.75 -4.91 -17.84
N ASP A 138 -7.44 -4.06 -18.59
CA ASP A 138 -8.34 -3.05 -18.04
C ASP A 138 -9.69 -3.68 -17.70
N ASP A 139 -9.81 -4.21 -16.47
CA ASP A 139 -10.97 -4.96 -15.98
C ASP A 139 -11.49 -4.43 -14.63
N TRP A 140 -11.10 -3.19 -14.25
CA TRP A 140 -11.53 -2.59 -12.98
C TRP A 140 -12.82 -1.78 -13.14
N PHE A 141 -13.98 -2.46 -13.18
CA PHE A 141 -15.32 -1.88 -13.31
C PHE A 141 -16.15 -2.14 -12.05
N CYS A 142 -15.98 -1.32 -11.00
CA CYS A 142 -16.61 -1.51 -9.71
C CYS A 142 -17.49 -0.32 -9.30
N LEU A 143 -18.39 -0.52 -8.33
CA LEU A 143 -19.26 0.52 -7.79
C LEU A 143 -18.48 1.59 -7.02
N GLY A 144 -17.58 1.17 -6.15
CA GLY A 144 -16.68 2.02 -5.34
C GLY A 144 -15.22 1.82 -5.69
N MET A 145 -14.33 2.67 -5.17
CA MET A 145 -12.88 2.55 -5.36
C MET A 145 -12.43 2.60 -6.84
N LYS A 146 -13.21 3.21 -7.72
CA LYS A 146 -12.90 3.29 -9.16
C LYS A 146 -11.53 3.91 -9.44
N GLY A 147 -11.18 4.94 -8.69
CA GLY A 147 -9.92 5.67 -8.85
C GLY A 147 -8.67 4.91 -8.42
N THR A 148 -8.77 3.67 -7.92
CA THR A 148 -7.58 2.86 -7.59
C THR A 148 -6.97 2.19 -8.82
N GLY A 149 -7.72 2.03 -9.92
CA GLY A 149 -7.24 1.38 -11.14
C GLY A 149 -6.64 0.00 -10.87
N SER A 150 -7.34 -0.82 -10.07
CA SER A 150 -6.82 -2.11 -9.56
C SER A 150 -6.91 -3.20 -10.64
N LYS A 151 -6.21 -2.98 -11.74
CA LYS A 151 -6.20 -3.83 -12.93
C LYS A 151 -5.56 -5.19 -12.67
N THR A 152 -5.84 -6.14 -13.55
CA THR A 152 -5.14 -7.42 -13.62
C THR A 152 -3.84 -7.25 -14.41
N VAL A 153 -2.74 -7.79 -13.86
CA VAL A 153 -1.45 -7.91 -14.56
C VAL A 153 -1.18 -9.37 -14.90
N SER A 154 -0.47 -9.62 -16.00
CA SER A 154 -0.06 -10.98 -16.41
C SER A 154 1.38 -10.99 -16.88
N LEU A 155 2.05 -12.10 -16.62
CA LEU A 155 3.39 -12.43 -17.10
C LEU A 155 3.35 -13.74 -17.91
N ASP A 156 4.24 -13.83 -18.87
CA ASP A 156 4.47 -15.02 -19.67
C ASP A 156 5.97 -15.30 -19.70
N ASP A 157 6.40 -16.35 -19.00
CA ASP A 157 7.78 -16.84 -18.91
C ASP A 157 8.84 -15.78 -18.51
N GLU A 158 8.49 -14.84 -17.62
CA GLU A 158 9.41 -13.78 -17.17
C GLU A 158 10.45 -14.31 -16.19
N PHE A 159 11.73 -14.13 -16.50
CA PHE A 159 12.82 -14.49 -15.60
C PHE A 159 13.04 -13.44 -14.51
N VAL A 160 13.03 -13.87 -13.26
CA VAL A 160 13.34 -13.04 -12.10
C VAL A 160 14.60 -13.57 -11.41
N PRO A 161 15.70 -12.81 -11.43
CA PRO A 161 16.95 -13.21 -10.79
C PRO A 161 16.81 -13.25 -9.26
N GLU A 162 17.59 -14.11 -8.62
CA GLU A 162 17.52 -14.37 -7.17
C GLU A 162 17.61 -13.10 -6.31
N HIS A 163 18.45 -12.13 -6.68
CA HIS A 163 18.60 -10.88 -5.92
C HIS A 163 17.34 -10.00 -5.92
N ARG A 164 16.37 -10.24 -6.83
CA ARG A 164 15.05 -9.58 -6.89
C ARG A 164 13.95 -10.39 -6.22
N ILE A 165 14.29 -11.46 -5.53
CA ILE A 165 13.33 -12.36 -4.85
C ILE A 165 13.47 -12.16 -3.35
N LEU A 166 12.35 -12.00 -2.66
CA LEU A 166 12.29 -11.88 -1.21
C LEU A 166 11.19 -12.77 -0.64
N CYS A 167 11.50 -13.53 0.40
CA CYS A 167 10.51 -14.15 1.27
C CYS A 167 10.39 -13.31 2.54
N PHE A 168 9.34 -12.51 2.69
CA PHE A 168 9.16 -11.63 3.84
C PHE A 168 9.22 -12.37 5.16
N ARG A 169 8.58 -13.54 5.25
CA ARG A 169 8.58 -14.36 6.47
C ARG A 169 9.99 -14.83 6.89
N GLU A 170 10.83 -15.12 5.92
CA GLU A 170 12.23 -15.49 6.19
C GLU A 170 13.07 -14.28 6.56
N ALA A 171 12.88 -13.17 5.86
CA ALA A 171 13.56 -11.92 6.16
C ALA A 171 13.27 -11.44 7.60
N GLU A 172 12.03 -11.58 8.06
CA GLU A 172 11.64 -11.25 9.44
C GLU A 172 12.33 -12.15 10.49
N ARG A 173 12.61 -13.42 10.16
CA ARG A 173 13.22 -14.39 11.07
C ARG A 173 14.75 -14.36 11.05
N ASN A 174 15.32 -14.24 9.86
CA ASN A 174 16.75 -14.44 9.61
C ASN A 174 17.53 -13.13 9.44
N GLY A 175 16.80 -12.00 9.36
CA GLY A 175 17.35 -10.69 9.09
C GLY A 175 16.99 -10.18 7.70
N ILE A 176 16.65 -8.91 7.62
CA ILE A 176 16.26 -8.22 6.40
C ILE A 176 17.51 -7.95 5.55
N PRO A 177 17.62 -8.49 4.33
CA PRO A 177 18.83 -8.27 3.50
C PRO A 177 19.18 -6.79 3.30
N GLY A 178 18.17 -5.96 3.13
CA GLY A 178 18.33 -4.52 2.93
C GLY A 178 18.77 -3.75 4.17
N SER A 179 18.69 -4.34 5.38
CA SER A 179 19.18 -3.70 6.60
C SER A 179 20.71 -3.49 6.62
N LEU A 180 21.42 -4.18 5.73
CA LEU A 180 22.87 -3.97 5.53
C LEU A 180 23.20 -2.57 5.01
N VAL A 181 22.25 -1.92 4.34
CA VAL A 181 22.44 -0.62 3.69
C VAL A 181 21.42 0.43 4.10
N ASN A 182 20.39 0.05 4.87
CA ASN A 182 19.34 0.95 5.37
C ASN A 182 19.32 0.95 6.89
N ASP A 183 19.69 2.07 7.52
CA ASP A 183 19.84 2.21 8.97
C ASP A 183 18.55 2.51 9.73
N GLY A 184 17.44 2.76 9.04
CA GLY A 184 16.17 3.15 9.64
C GLY A 184 15.58 2.08 10.55
N LEU A 185 14.92 2.51 11.64
CA LEU A 185 14.28 1.61 12.62
C LEU A 185 13.31 0.61 11.97
N LEU A 186 12.57 1.05 10.96
CA LEU A 186 11.62 0.20 10.21
C LEU A 186 12.30 -0.99 9.51
N TYR A 187 13.59 -0.89 9.18
CA TYR A 187 14.35 -1.97 8.54
C TYR A 187 15.01 -2.94 9.54
N ARG A 188 14.84 -2.69 10.84
CA ARG A 188 15.47 -3.48 11.91
C ARG A 188 14.48 -4.17 12.83
N THR A 189 13.30 -3.59 13.04
CA THR A 189 12.43 -3.99 14.16
C THR A 189 10.97 -4.23 13.83
N SER A 190 10.47 -3.76 12.68
CA SER A 190 9.04 -3.81 12.40
C SER A 190 8.67 -4.99 11.51
N PRO A 191 7.85 -5.94 11.99
CA PRO A 191 7.29 -6.98 11.14
C PRO A 191 6.44 -6.35 10.02
N ASN A 192 6.63 -6.79 8.78
CA ASN A 192 5.84 -6.29 7.65
C ASN A 192 4.33 -6.44 7.86
N SER A 193 3.89 -7.54 8.46
CA SER A 193 2.48 -7.78 8.78
C SER A 193 1.88 -6.70 9.67
N THR A 194 2.63 -6.20 10.66
CA THR A 194 2.20 -5.12 11.55
C THR A 194 2.11 -3.80 10.78
N VAL A 195 3.15 -3.42 10.05
CA VAL A 195 3.17 -2.19 9.23
C VAL A 195 2.00 -2.21 8.25
N PHE A 196 1.81 -3.31 7.54
CA PHE A 196 0.74 -3.48 6.55
C PHE A 196 -0.66 -3.32 7.16
N THR A 197 -0.90 -3.87 8.35
CA THR A 197 -2.20 -3.76 9.04
C THR A 197 -2.58 -2.30 9.29
N PHE A 198 -1.66 -1.49 9.82
CA PHE A 198 -1.92 -0.06 10.03
C PHE A 198 -2.11 0.70 8.73
N VAL A 199 -1.31 0.38 7.73
CA VAL A 199 -1.35 1.03 6.42
C VAL A 199 -2.71 0.80 5.74
N VAL A 200 -3.26 -0.42 5.74
CA VAL A 200 -4.57 -0.69 5.11
C VAL A 200 -5.75 -0.19 5.92
N ALA A 201 -5.61 -0.02 7.24
CA ALA A 201 -6.66 0.53 8.10
C ALA A 201 -6.78 2.07 7.97
N ALA A 202 -5.66 2.77 7.77
CA ALA A 202 -5.61 4.22 7.77
C ALA A 202 -6.62 4.92 6.83
N PRO A 203 -6.83 4.49 5.57
CA PRO A 203 -7.85 5.09 4.70
C PRO A 203 -9.26 4.99 5.26
N ALA A 204 -9.61 3.87 5.90
CA ALA A 204 -10.94 3.66 6.47
C ALA A 204 -11.18 4.55 7.69
N VAL A 205 -10.18 4.68 8.57
CA VAL A 205 -10.24 5.56 9.74
C VAL A 205 -10.37 7.03 9.31
N GLY A 206 -9.54 7.50 8.38
CA GLY A 206 -9.62 8.87 7.87
C GLY A 206 -10.95 9.20 7.19
N LEU A 207 -11.54 8.25 6.44
CA LEU A 207 -12.88 8.40 5.88
C LEU A 207 -13.96 8.48 6.97
N ALA A 208 -13.87 7.67 8.02
CA ALA A 208 -14.82 7.69 9.13
C ALA A 208 -14.75 9.02 9.89
N GLU A 209 -13.56 9.53 10.17
CA GLU A 209 -13.39 10.85 10.80
C GLU A 209 -13.98 11.98 9.95
N CYS A 210 -13.70 11.98 8.65
CA CYS A 210 -14.29 12.95 7.73
C CYS A 210 -15.83 12.89 7.72
N ALA A 211 -16.41 11.69 7.74
CA ALA A 211 -17.87 11.52 7.80
C ALA A 211 -18.46 12.06 9.11
N ILE A 212 -17.80 11.82 10.25
CA ILE A 212 -18.21 12.36 11.57
C ILE A 212 -18.19 13.88 11.56
N GLU A 213 -17.13 14.49 11.04
CA GLU A 213 -17.01 15.95 10.96
C GLU A 213 -18.05 16.56 10.02
N ALA A 214 -18.23 15.99 8.84
CA ALA A 214 -19.25 16.44 7.89
C ALA A 214 -20.67 16.35 8.50
N TYR A 215 -20.96 15.29 9.24
CA TYR A 215 -22.22 15.12 9.93
C TYR A 215 -22.38 16.16 11.06
N ARG A 216 -21.34 16.36 11.86
CA ARG A 216 -21.31 17.39 12.93
C ARG A 216 -21.61 18.78 12.38
N GLU A 217 -20.94 19.19 11.30
CA GLU A 217 -21.17 20.49 10.67
C GLU A 217 -22.60 20.63 10.12
N ARG A 218 -23.11 19.56 9.51
CA ARG A 218 -24.51 19.56 9.03
C ARG A 218 -25.53 19.75 10.15
N LEU A 219 -25.32 19.17 11.33
CA LEU A 219 -26.23 19.29 12.47
C LEU A 219 -26.32 20.71 13.01
N LYS A 220 -25.25 21.53 12.92
CA LYS A 220 -25.23 22.90 13.46
C LYS A 220 -26.26 23.82 12.83
N ASN A 221 -26.61 23.60 11.55
CA ASN A 221 -27.50 24.46 10.79
C ASN A 221 -28.81 23.78 10.42
N ARG A 222 -29.04 22.56 10.88
CA ARG A 222 -30.23 21.81 10.50
C ARG A 222 -31.31 21.92 11.58
N THR A 223 -32.47 22.41 11.18
CA THR A 223 -33.70 22.41 11.97
C THR A 223 -34.71 21.42 11.40
N ASN A 224 -35.71 21.06 12.18
CA ASN A 224 -36.84 20.25 11.72
C ASN A 224 -38.13 21.07 11.94
N ALA A 225 -39.05 21.02 10.99
CA ALA A 225 -40.32 21.72 11.05
C ALA A 225 -41.15 21.39 12.32
N ARG A 226 -40.94 20.21 12.90
CA ARG A 226 -41.63 19.76 14.14
C ARG A 226 -40.90 20.10 15.43
N MET A 227 -39.61 20.47 15.34
CA MET A 227 -38.75 20.78 16.47
C MET A 227 -37.89 22.01 16.12
N PRO A 228 -38.18 23.17 16.71
CA PRO A 228 -37.53 24.43 16.34
C PRO A 228 -36.05 24.53 16.77
N SER A 229 -35.61 23.65 17.67
CA SER A 229 -34.19 23.62 18.07
C SER A 229 -33.29 23.01 16.97
N VAL A 230 -32.04 23.46 16.93
CA VAL A 230 -31.02 22.94 16.03
C VAL A 230 -30.72 21.49 16.36
N GLN A 231 -30.53 20.65 15.33
CA GLN A 231 -30.30 19.21 15.57
C GLN A 231 -29.02 18.90 16.37
N SER A 232 -28.04 19.80 16.40
CA SER A 232 -26.86 19.68 17.25
C SER A 232 -27.16 19.69 18.76
N GLU A 233 -28.30 20.25 19.18
CA GLU A 233 -28.73 20.28 20.58
C GLU A 233 -29.51 19.01 21.02
N TRP A 234 -29.85 18.15 20.05
CA TRP A 234 -30.61 16.95 20.36
C TRP A 234 -29.72 15.89 21.02
N ALA A 235 -30.17 15.37 22.18
CA ALA A 235 -29.45 14.34 22.93
C ALA A 235 -29.13 13.11 22.04
N SER A 236 -30.03 12.70 21.15
CA SER A 236 -29.82 11.60 20.20
C SER A 236 -28.68 11.87 19.23
N SER A 237 -28.58 13.09 18.69
CA SER A 237 -27.49 13.49 17.79
C SER A 237 -26.14 13.51 18.51
N GLN A 238 -26.09 14.08 19.70
CA GLN A 238 -24.88 14.13 20.55
C GLN A 238 -24.42 12.73 20.92
N GLN A 239 -25.35 11.84 21.29
CA GLN A 239 -25.07 10.46 21.66
C GLN A 239 -24.53 9.67 20.45
N LEU A 240 -25.10 9.87 19.26
CA LEU A 240 -24.63 9.22 18.02
C LEU A 240 -23.22 9.67 17.67
N LEU A 241 -22.96 10.98 17.71
CA LEU A 241 -21.61 11.52 17.44
C LEU A 241 -20.58 11.01 18.45
N GLY A 242 -20.91 11.00 19.75
CA GLY A 242 -20.02 10.48 20.79
C GLY A 242 -19.67 9.01 20.58
N ARG A 243 -20.68 8.17 20.26
CA ARG A 243 -20.46 6.74 19.93
C ARG A 243 -19.63 6.53 18.67
N ALA A 244 -19.83 7.37 17.65
CA ALA A 244 -19.07 7.28 16.42
C ALA A 244 -17.59 7.66 16.68
N ARG A 245 -17.35 8.73 17.45
CA ARG A 245 -15.99 9.19 17.79
C ARG A 245 -15.18 8.13 18.53
N VAL A 246 -15.75 7.56 19.60
CA VAL A 246 -15.11 6.49 20.40
C VAL A 246 -14.73 5.25 19.57
N LYS A 247 -15.39 5.02 18.44
CA LYS A 247 -15.02 3.91 17.54
C LYS A 247 -13.90 4.24 16.57
N CYS A 248 -13.59 5.51 16.36
CA CYS A 248 -12.48 5.95 15.54
C CYS A 248 -11.18 6.14 16.34
N ASP A 249 -11.30 6.46 17.64
CA ASP A 249 -10.19 6.56 18.59
C ASP A 249 -9.71 5.16 19.02
#